data_dee35bcc6830ecec5890a4cf51d3adc4
#
_entry.id   dee35bcc6830ecec5890a4cf51d3adc4
#
_cell.length_a   1.000
_cell.length_b   1.000
_cell.length_c   1.000
_cell.angle_alpha   90.00
_cell.angle_beta   90.00
_cell.angle_gamma   90.00
#
_symmetry.space_group_name_H-M   'P 1'
#
loop_
_entity.id
_entity.type
_entity.pdbx_description
1 polymer ?
#
loop_
_entity_poly.entity_id
_entity_poly.type
_entity_poly.pdbx_seq_one_letter_code
_entity_poly.pdbx_strand_id
1 'polypeptide(L)'
;MGVLLITHDLGVVAQVANRVSVMYAGQLVEEAPVDDLFYTPKAPYTLGLLKSVPRISANNERLKAIPGQPPSLIHLPQGCAFSARCEYRNLSPVDCAVIPVSLHTDSAGHSSRCHIPIEVRNSVFAKDLQELK
;
A
#
# COMPACT_ATOMS: atom_id res chain seq x y z
N MET A 1 8.89 -12.56 -24.22
CA MET A 1 8.96 -13.36 -22.98
C MET A 1 8.51 -12.49 -21.81
N GLY A 2 7.63 -13.01 -20.97
CA GLY A 2 7.24 -12.35 -19.72
C GLY A 2 8.03 -12.93 -18.55
N VAL A 3 8.37 -12.07 -17.56
CA VAL A 3 9.06 -12.49 -16.33
C VAL A 3 8.20 -12.10 -15.12
N LEU A 4 7.94 -13.06 -14.24
CA LEU A 4 7.31 -12.81 -12.93
C LEU A 4 8.39 -12.91 -11.85
N LEU A 5 8.59 -11.81 -11.12
CA LEU A 5 9.53 -11.72 -10.01
C LEU A 5 8.74 -11.58 -8.70
N ILE A 6 8.98 -12.47 -7.74
CA ILE A 6 8.42 -12.39 -6.38
C ILE A 6 9.56 -12.00 -5.44
N THR A 7 9.43 -10.86 -4.79
CA THR A 7 10.44 -10.30 -3.89
C THR A 7 9.83 -9.36 -2.86
N HIS A 8 10.53 -9.12 -1.77
CA HIS A 8 10.20 -8.07 -0.79
C HIS A 8 11.12 -6.83 -0.93
N ASP A 9 12.03 -6.84 -1.90
CA ASP A 9 12.97 -5.74 -2.11
C ASP A 9 12.40 -4.71 -3.09
N LEU A 10 11.90 -3.59 -2.56
CA LEU A 10 11.34 -2.50 -3.35
C LEU A 10 12.37 -1.81 -4.25
N GLY A 11 13.63 -1.80 -3.86
CA GLY A 11 14.71 -1.24 -4.68
C GLY A 11 14.92 -2.03 -5.97
N VAL A 12 14.89 -3.36 -5.88
CA VAL A 12 14.96 -4.23 -7.06
C VAL A 12 13.72 -4.06 -7.95
N VAL A 13 12.53 -4.04 -7.32
CA VAL A 13 11.27 -3.84 -8.05
C VAL A 13 11.29 -2.54 -8.86
N ALA A 14 11.76 -1.44 -8.26
CA ALA A 14 11.83 -0.14 -8.93
C ALA A 14 12.72 -0.13 -10.16
N GLN A 15 13.75 -1.00 -10.20
CA GLN A 15 14.71 -1.05 -11.29
C GLN A 15 14.29 -1.95 -12.46
N VAL A 16 13.56 -3.02 -12.19
CA VAL A 16 13.34 -4.07 -13.20
C VAL A 16 11.88 -4.27 -13.58
N ALA A 17 10.92 -3.85 -12.75
CA ALA A 17 9.52 -4.11 -13.00
C ALA A 17 8.87 -3.09 -13.93
N ASN A 18 7.94 -3.56 -14.78
CA ASN A 18 7.04 -2.69 -15.55
C ASN A 18 5.73 -2.45 -14.80
N ARG A 19 5.20 -3.50 -14.16
CA ARG A 19 4.03 -3.46 -13.30
C ARG A 19 4.34 -4.12 -11.98
N VAL A 20 3.66 -3.68 -10.94
CA VAL A 20 3.85 -4.18 -9.58
C VAL A 20 2.50 -4.56 -8.99
N SER A 21 2.42 -5.75 -8.42
CA SER A 21 1.29 -6.23 -7.64
C SER A 21 1.72 -6.36 -6.18
N VAL A 22 1.10 -5.61 -5.30
CA VAL A 22 1.37 -5.64 -3.86
C VAL A 22 0.37 -6.55 -3.18
N MET A 23 0.87 -7.52 -2.43
CA MET A 23 0.06 -8.49 -1.70
C MET A 23 0.21 -8.31 -0.19
N TYR A 24 -0.88 -8.50 0.52
CA TYR A 24 -0.94 -8.52 1.97
C TYR A 24 -1.87 -9.61 2.45
N ALA A 25 -1.41 -10.46 3.37
CA ALA A 25 -2.19 -11.56 3.93
C ALA A 25 -2.88 -12.43 2.85
N GLY A 26 -2.17 -12.74 1.77
CA GLY A 26 -2.68 -13.55 0.67
C GLY A 26 -3.65 -12.85 -0.28
N GLN A 27 -3.85 -11.54 -0.13
CA GLN A 27 -4.74 -10.75 -0.98
C GLN A 27 -3.98 -9.68 -1.76
N LEU A 28 -4.39 -9.45 -3.01
CA LEU A 28 -3.91 -8.33 -3.81
C LEU A 28 -4.51 -7.03 -3.25
N VAL A 29 -3.67 -6.13 -2.81
CA VAL A 29 -4.11 -4.84 -2.23
C VAL A 29 -3.93 -3.67 -3.18
N GLU A 30 -2.94 -3.74 -4.07
CA GLU A 30 -2.69 -2.72 -5.08
C GLU A 30 -1.96 -3.30 -6.28
N GLU A 31 -2.30 -2.85 -7.48
CA GLU A 31 -1.59 -3.18 -8.72
C GLU A 31 -1.55 -1.97 -9.63
N ALA A 32 -0.37 -1.63 -10.13
CA ALA A 32 -0.19 -0.47 -11.01
C ALA A 32 1.10 -0.60 -11.84
N PRO A 33 1.26 0.24 -12.89
CA PRO A 33 2.57 0.51 -13.46
C PRO A 33 3.55 0.92 -12.36
N VAL A 34 4.82 0.56 -12.51
CA VAL A 34 5.82 0.76 -11.44
C VAL A 34 5.93 2.23 -10.99
N ASP A 35 5.94 3.16 -11.93
CA ASP A 35 6.03 4.59 -11.59
C ASP A 35 4.80 5.07 -10.80
N ASP A 36 3.60 4.66 -11.21
CA ASP A 36 2.36 5.02 -10.51
C ASP A 36 2.36 4.47 -9.09
N LEU A 37 2.84 3.24 -8.89
CA LEU A 37 2.90 2.63 -7.57
C LEU A 37 3.85 3.38 -6.62
N PHE A 38 5.01 3.79 -7.12
CA PHE A 38 6.03 4.47 -6.31
C PHE A 38 5.73 5.96 -6.08
N TYR A 39 5.14 6.65 -7.06
CA TYR A 39 4.89 8.10 -6.97
C TYR A 39 3.47 8.46 -6.57
N THR A 40 2.49 7.61 -6.87
CA THR A 40 1.07 7.85 -6.56
C THR A 40 0.39 6.59 -6.00
N PRO A 41 0.91 5.97 -4.92
CA PRO A 41 0.30 4.80 -4.32
C PRO A 41 -1.13 5.11 -3.86
N LYS A 42 -2.01 4.13 -3.92
CA LYS A 42 -3.43 4.26 -3.57
C LYS A 42 -3.87 3.36 -2.42
N ALA A 43 -3.03 2.41 -1.99
CA ALA A 43 -3.32 1.58 -0.84
C ALA A 43 -2.49 2.01 0.38
N PRO A 44 -3.09 2.10 1.58
CA PRO A 44 -2.37 2.44 2.80
C PRO A 44 -1.17 1.53 3.09
N TYR A 45 -1.29 0.24 2.80
CA TYR A 45 -0.18 -0.71 3.00
C TYR A 45 1.00 -0.39 2.07
N THR A 46 0.75 -0.11 0.80
CA THR A 46 1.79 0.28 -0.15
C THR A 46 2.52 1.53 0.31
N LEU A 47 1.79 2.55 0.75
CA LEU A 47 2.39 3.77 1.31
C LEU A 47 3.23 3.46 2.54
N GLY A 48 2.75 2.60 3.43
CA GLY A 48 3.50 2.15 4.61
C GLY A 48 4.81 1.46 4.24
N LEU A 49 4.81 0.62 3.21
CA LEU A 49 6.04 0.00 2.69
C LEU A 49 7.03 1.05 2.17
N LEU A 50 6.55 2.03 1.40
CA LEU A 50 7.40 3.11 0.88
C LEU A 50 8.01 3.97 1.99
N LYS A 51 7.27 4.21 3.08
CA LYS A 51 7.75 4.93 4.27
C LYS A 51 8.81 4.14 5.05
N SER A 52 8.81 2.81 4.96
CA SER A 52 9.73 1.94 5.69
C SER A 52 11.04 1.65 4.95
N VAL A 53 11.17 2.10 3.70
CA VAL A 53 12.42 1.91 2.92
C VAL A 53 13.50 2.85 3.43
N PRO A 54 14.72 2.34 3.74
CA PRO A 54 15.85 3.19 4.08
C PRO A 54 16.19 4.15 2.95
N ARG A 55 16.26 5.43 3.27
CA ARG A 55 16.72 6.47 2.32
C ARG A 55 18.08 6.97 2.78
N ILE A 56 18.98 7.14 1.83
CA ILE A 56 20.26 7.82 2.06
C ILE A 56 19.95 9.32 2.06
N SER A 57 19.36 9.82 3.13
CA SER A 57 19.22 11.26 3.35
C SER A 57 20.08 11.68 4.55
N ALA A 58 20.62 12.89 4.48
CA ALA A 58 21.56 13.43 5.47
C ALA A 58 20.93 13.66 6.86
N ASN A 59 19.63 13.50 6.99
CA ASN A 59 18.91 13.60 8.24
C ASN A 59 18.57 12.20 8.75
N ASN A 60 19.03 11.86 9.95
CA ASN A 60 18.72 10.65 10.70
C ASN A 60 17.21 10.53 11.04
N GLU A 61 16.34 10.70 10.07
CA GLU A 61 14.92 10.44 10.28
C GLU A 61 14.69 8.94 10.45
N ARG A 62 14.13 8.58 11.58
CA ARG A 62 13.78 7.19 11.90
C ARG A 62 12.82 6.66 10.85
N LEU A 63 13.20 5.53 10.26
CA LEU A 63 12.30 4.74 9.40
C LEU A 63 10.97 4.52 10.12
N LYS A 64 9.87 4.88 9.47
CA LYS A 64 8.52 4.60 10.01
C LYS A 64 8.14 3.17 9.63
N ALA A 65 8.45 2.23 10.49
CA ALA A 65 7.97 0.86 10.34
C ALA A 65 6.43 0.82 10.46
N ILE A 66 5.79 -0.09 9.73
CA ILE A 66 4.36 -0.35 9.90
C ILE A 66 4.14 -0.99 11.26
N PRO A 67 3.36 -0.36 12.17
CA PRO A 67 3.17 -0.89 13.52
C PRO A 67 2.28 -2.14 13.51
N GLY A 68 2.31 -2.90 14.62
CA GLY A 68 1.49 -4.08 14.83
C GLY A 68 2.04 -5.33 14.16
N GLN A 69 1.25 -6.40 14.23
CA GLN A 69 1.57 -7.71 13.68
C GLN A 69 0.68 -8.03 12.48
N PRO A 70 1.18 -8.77 11.47
CA PRO A 70 0.33 -9.31 10.41
C PRO A 70 -0.78 -10.19 11.00
N PRO A 71 -1.98 -10.23 10.38
CA PRO A 71 -3.04 -11.10 10.83
C PRO A 71 -2.66 -12.57 10.63
N SER A 72 -3.25 -13.45 11.43
CA SER A 72 -3.18 -14.88 11.18
C SER A 72 -3.86 -15.21 9.87
N LEU A 73 -3.19 -15.98 9.00
CA LEU A 73 -3.78 -16.45 7.74
C LEU A 73 -4.92 -17.44 7.95
N ILE A 74 -5.01 -18.03 9.15
CA ILE A 74 -6.09 -18.96 9.54
C ILE A 74 -7.35 -18.19 9.95
N HIS A 75 -7.19 -17.00 10.52
CA HIS A 75 -8.27 -16.15 11.06
C HIS A 75 -8.18 -14.74 10.46
N LEU A 76 -8.42 -14.64 9.15
CA LEU A 76 -8.48 -13.34 8.48
C LEU A 76 -9.77 -12.59 8.88
N PRO A 77 -9.71 -11.25 9.04
CA PRO A 77 -10.92 -10.44 9.25
C PRO A 77 -11.85 -10.54 8.02
N GLN A 78 -13.14 -10.32 8.24
CA GLN A 78 -14.14 -10.30 7.15
C GLN A 78 -13.94 -9.14 6.19
N GLY A 79 -13.45 -8.02 6.72
CA GLY A 79 -13.18 -6.79 5.97
C GLY A 79 -11.75 -6.72 5.45
N CYS A 80 -11.19 -5.53 5.51
CA CYS A 80 -9.83 -5.26 5.08
C CYS A 80 -8.80 -5.95 5.99
N ALA A 81 -7.97 -6.81 5.43
CA ALA A 81 -6.94 -7.54 6.19
C ALA A 81 -5.92 -6.62 6.86
N PHE A 82 -5.68 -5.43 6.31
CA PHE A 82 -4.75 -4.43 6.85
C PHE A 82 -5.36 -3.50 7.90
N SER A 83 -6.66 -3.59 8.16
CA SER A 83 -7.41 -2.66 9.02
C SER A 83 -6.82 -2.46 10.40
N ALA A 84 -6.32 -3.52 11.04
CA ALA A 84 -5.74 -3.46 12.38
C ALA A 84 -4.41 -2.67 12.46
N ARG A 85 -3.72 -2.51 11.35
CA ARG A 85 -2.41 -1.83 11.23
C ARG A 85 -2.49 -0.53 10.43
N CYS A 86 -3.67 -0.18 9.91
CA CYS A 86 -3.86 0.98 9.05
C CYS A 86 -3.97 2.27 9.87
N GLU A 87 -3.01 3.17 9.71
CA GLU A 87 -3.01 4.48 10.38
C GLU A 87 -4.12 5.41 9.86
N TYR A 88 -4.68 5.14 8.68
CA TYR A 88 -5.75 5.92 8.03
C TYR A 88 -7.15 5.34 8.25
N ARG A 89 -7.28 4.31 9.08
CA ARG A 89 -8.55 3.59 9.29
C ARG A 89 -9.72 4.52 9.65
N ASN A 90 -9.45 5.56 10.43
CA ASN A 90 -10.47 6.51 10.88
C ASN A 90 -11.03 7.40 9.76
N LEU A 91 -10.38 7.42 8.60
CA LEU A 91 -10.85 8.17 7.43
C LEU A 91 -11.85 7.37 6.58
N SER A 92 -12.05 6.10 6.91
CA SER A 92 -13.03 5.26 6.21
C SER A 92 -14.45 5.59 6.64
N PRO A 93 -15.42 5.66 5.69
CA PRO A 93 -16.83 5.85 6.00
C PRO A 93 -17.49 4.61 6.61
N VAL A 94 -16.81 3.48 6.60
CA VAL A 94 -17.32 2.20 7.12
C VAL A 94 -16.29 1.54 8.03
N ASP A 95 -16.74 0.54 8.82
CA ASP A 95 -15.82 -0.26 9.64
C ASP A 95 -14.99 -1.21 8.73
N CYS A 96 -13.73 -0.85 8.53
CA CYS A 96 -12.81 -1.60 7.69
C CYS A 96 -12.57 -3.04 8.16
N ALA A 97 -12.75 -3.33 9.44
CA ALA A 97 -12.52 -4.67 9.98
C ALA A 97 -13.67 -5.65 9.65
N VAL A 98 -14.86 -5.13 9.41
CA VAL A 98 -16.09 -5.91 9.27
C VAL A 98 -16.60 -5.93 7.83
N ILE A 99 -16.59 -4.79 7.16
CA ILE A 99 -17.15 -4.65 5.82
C ILE A 99 -16.16 -5.15 4.78
N PRO A 100 -16.52 -6.14 3.93
CA PRO A 100 -15.66 -6.61 2.85
C PRO A 100 -15.30 -5.48 1.89
N VAL A 101 -14.08 -5.52 1.35
CA VAL A 101 -13.59 -4.54 0.39
C VAL A 101 -13.16 -5.22 -0.89
N SER A 102 -13.63 -4.70 -2.03
CA SER A 102 -13.28 -5.21 -3.36
C SER A 102 -12.07 -4.47 -3.93
N LEU A 103 -11.33 -5.15 -4.81
CA LEU A 103 -10.33 -4.52 -5.64
C LEU A 103 -11.04 -3.65 -6.69
N HIS A 104 -10.73 -2.37 -6.74
CA HIS A 104 -11.28 -1.43 -7.70
C HIS A 104 -10.17 -0.97 -8.65
N THR A 105 -10.44 -1.01 -9.95
CA THR A 105 -9.51 -0.58 -11.01
C THR A 105 -10.02 0.73 -11.61
N ASP A 106 -9.19 1.75 -11.66
CA ASP A 106 -9.51 3.01 -12.30
C ASP A 106 -9.30 2.98 -13.82
N SER A 107 -9.62 4.09 -14.51
CA SER A 107 -9.49 4.20 -15.96
C SER A 107 -8.04 4.11 -16.47
N ALA A 108 -7.06 4.36 -15.62
CA ALA A 108 -5.63 4.25 -15.94
C ALA A 108 -5.06 2.84 -15.70
N GLY A 109 -5.87 1.89 -15.23
CA GLY A 109 -5.42 0.54 -14.92
C GLY A 109 -4.70 0.41 -13.58
N HIS A 110 -4.90 1.35 -12.66
CA HIS A 110 -4.40 1.31 -11.29
C HIS A 110 -5.47 0.71 -10.38
N SER A 111 -5.18 -0.45 -9.82
CA SER A 111 -6.11 -1.19 -8.96
C SER A 111 -5.72 -1.01 -7.50
N SER A 112 -6.71 -0.82 -6.64
CA SER A 112 -6.50 -0.73 -5.19
C SER A 112 -7.69 -1.27 -4.40
N ARG A 113 -7.41 -1.80 -3.22
CA ARG A 113 -8.39 -2.38 -2.30
C ARG A 113 -8.42 -1.54 -1.02
N CYS A 114 -9.36 -0.60 -0.95
CA CYS A 114 -9.49 0.29 0.20
C CYS A 114 -10.89 0.90 0.25
N HIS A 115 -11.46 1.04 1.46
CA HIS A 115 -12.76 1.69 1.67
C HIS A 115 -12.68 3.22 1.69
N ILE A 116 -11.52 3.79 1.99
CA ILE A 116 -11.36 5.25 2.04
C ILE A 116 -11.57 5.82 0.63
N PRO A 117 -12.40 6.85 0.47
CA PRO A 117 -12.62 7.48 -0.84
C PRO A 117 -11.31 7.92 -1.48
N ILE A 118 -11.20 7.78 -2.80
CA ILE A 118 -9.94 8.03 -3.52
C ILE A 118 -9.46 9.48 -3.38
N GLU A 119 -10.37 10.44 -3.34
CA GLU A 119 -10.03 11.86 -3.16
C GLU A 119 -9.38 12.12 -1.80
N VAL A 120 -9.89 11.46 -0.75
CA VAL A 120 -9.34 11.55 0.60
C VAL A 120 -7.95 10.91 0.65
N ARG A 121 -7.80 9.70 0.06
CA ARG A 121 -6.49 9.02 -0.02
C ARG A 121 -5.46 9.87 -0.75
N ASN A 122 -5.80 10.39 -1.91
CA ASN A 122 -4.90 11.23 -2.70
C ASN A 122 -4.43 12.46 -1.92
N SER A 123 -5.32 13.13 -1.20
CA SER A 123 -5.00 14.30 -0.40
C SER A 123 -4.06 13.97 0.76
N VAL A 124 -4.35 12.92 1.52
CA VAL A 124 -3.56 12.53 2.69
C VAL A 124 -2.22 11.93 2.26
N PHE A 125 -2.22 11.06 1.25
CA PHE A 125 -0.99 10.41 0.78
C PHE A 125 -0.01 11.40 0.14
N ALA A 126 -0.53 12.43 -0.54
CA ALA A 126 0.32 13.48 -1.10
C ALA A 126 1.13 14.21 -0.02
N LYS A 127 0.53 14.49 1.14
CA LYS A 127 1.23 15.10 2.28
C LYS A 127 2.32 14.18 2.81
N ASP A 128 1.98 12.91 3.03
CA ASP A 128 2.93 11.92 3.54
C ASP A 128 4.09 11.65 2.58
N LEU A 129 3.82 11.66 1.27
CA LEU A 129 4.86 11.51 0.25
C LEU A 129 5.79 12.72 0.17
N GLN A 130 5.30 13.93 0.44
CA GLN A 130 6.15 15.14 0.52
C GLN A 130 7.13 15.05 1.68
N GLU A 131 6.73 14.49 2.81
CA GLU A 131 7.62 14.26 3.96
C GLU A 131 8.73 13.25 3.66
N LEU A 132 8.57 12.43 2.61
CA LEU A 132 9.55 11.44 2.20
C LEU A 132 10.62 11.99 1.23
N LYS A 133 10.44 13.20 0.72
CA LYS A 133 11.41 13.86 -0.18
C LYS A 133 12.46 14.62 0.60
#